data_a9751ce08ba841630923b5eb9c88130b
#
_entry.id   a9751ce08ba841630923b5eb9c88130b
#
_cell.length_a   1.000
_cell.length_b   1.000
_cell.length_c   1.000
_cell.angle_alpha   90.00
_cell.angle_beta   90.00
_cell.angle_gamma   90.00
#
_symmetry.space_group_name_H-M   'P 1'
#
loop_
_entity.id
_entity.type
_entity.pdbx_description
1 polymer ?
#
loop_
_entity_poly.entity_id
_entity_poly.type
_entity_poly.pdbx_seq_one_letter_code
_entity_poly.pdbx_strand_id
1 'polypeptide(L)'
;MTVSSCKHERNPNPTTPPMKKKEVVYQVFTRLFGNTNTTNKPWGTIEENGVGKFADFSDKALSKIKDLGVTHVWYTGVPHHAVINDYTGYGISNDDPDVVKGRAGSPYAVKDYYNVNPDLATDPSKRLEEFKELIQRTHNAGLKVIIDIVPNHVARNYEGMTNPKGVEDFGASDDTSKEYDVNNNFYYIPDEPFKVPEWKDGYLPLGGDENRLVDAKFEEVPAKWTGNGSRLAQPHFNDWYETVKINYGVRPDGTKDFEELPEEYRNKDYEAHFEFWKDKTLPDSWRKFRDITQYWLDFGVDGFRFDM
;
A
#
# COMPACT_ATOMS: atom_id res chain seq x y z
N MET A 1 -47.27 4.30 -69.77
CA MET A 1 -46.46 5.23 -68.91
C MET A 1 -46.43 4.67 -67.51
N THR A 2 -45.33 4.01 -67.13
CA THR A 2 -45.12 3.44 -65.83
C THR A 2 -44.24 4.38 -65.06
N VAL A 3 -44.76 4.92 -63.96
CA VAL A 3 -44.02 5.79 -63.04
C VAL A 3 -43.26 4.89 -62.03
N SER A 4 -41.92 4.90 -62.13
CA SER A 4 -41.05 4.19 -61.19
C SER A 4 -40.87 5.05 -59.94
N SER A 5 -41.32 4.55 -58.82
CA SER A 5 -41.13 5.18 -57.48
C SER A 5 -39.77 4.78 -56.90
N CYS A 6 -38.83 5.73 -56.84
CA CYS A 6 -37.58 5.57 -56.10
C CYS A 6 -37.87 5.55 -54.59
N LYS A 7 -37.73 4.40 -53.94
CA LYS A 7 -37.66 4.29 -52.48
C LYS A 7 -36.30 4.78 -52.03
N HIS A 8 -36.26 5.91 -51.34
CA HIS A 8 -35.08 6.34 -50.53
C HIS A 8 -34.96 5.41 -49.33
N GLU A 9 -33.98 4.52 -49.34
CA GLU A 9 -33.53 3.82 -48.15
C GLU A 9 -32.86 4.84 -47.21
N ARG A 10 -33.46 5.07 -46.05
CA ARG A 10 -32.84 5.84 -44.98
C ARG A 10 -31.70 4.99 -44.42
N ASN A 11 -30.47 5.47 -44.58
CA ASN A 11 -29.32 4.95 -43.83
C ASN A 11 -29.62 4.97 -42.35
N PRO A 12 -29.40 3.86 -41.61
CA PRO A 12 -29.54 3.87 -40.17
C PRO A 12 -28.52 4.88 -39.60
N ASN A 13 -29.03 5.76 -38.76
CA ASN A 13 -28.20 6.71 -38.00
C ASN A 13 -26.97 5.99 -37.39
N PRO A 14 -25.77 6.57 -37.48
CA PRO A 14 -24.64 6.03 -36.80
C PRO A 14 -24.98 5.99 -35.27
N THR A 15 -24.97 4.78 -34.73
CA THR A 15 -25.17 4.59 -33.30
C THR A 15 -24.06 5.35 -32.56
N THR A 16 -24.42 6.43 -31.88
CA THR A 16 -23.50 7.16 -31.01
C THR A 16 -22.92 6.14 -30.05
N PRO A 17 -21.59 5.99 -29.94
CA PRO A 17 -21.00 5.05 -29.00
C PRO A 17 -21.52 5.39 -27.60
N PRO A 18 -21.84 4.41 -26.76
CA PRO A 18 -22.36 4.67 -25.43
C PRO A 18 -21.38 5.58 -24.69
N MET A 19 -21.89 6.72 -24.19
CA MET A 19 -21.06 7.61 -23.38
C MET A 19 -20.50 6.81 -22.19
N LYS A 20 -19.18 6.68 -22.11
CA LYS A 20 -18.54 6.12 -20.90
C LYS A 20 -19.01 6.95 -19.70
N LYS A 21 -19.65 6.29 -18.73
CA LYS A 21 -19.99 6.94 -17.46
C LYS A 21 -18.71 7.44 -16.83
N LYS A 22 -18.71 8.68 -16.31
CA LYS A 22 -17.59 9.20 -15.53
C LYS A 22 -17.42 8.38 -14.26
N GLU A 23 -16.19 7.98 -13.98
CA GLU A 23 -15.80 7.47 -12.68
C GLU A 23 -15.46 8.66 -11.77
N VAL A 24 -16.02 8.66 -10.56
CA VAL A 24 -15.80 9.71 -9.55
C VAL A 24 -15.25 9.04 -8.31
N VAL A 25 -14.04 9.37 -7.93
CA VAL A 25 -13.36 8.80 -6.77
C VAL A 25 -13.45 9.79 -5.59
N TYR A 26 -13.93 9.30 -4.46
CA TYR A 26 -13.88 10.00 -3.17
C TYR A 26 -12.74 9.41 -2.34
N GLN A 27 -11.67 10.17 -2.16
CA GLN A 27 -10.60 9.78 -1.26
C GLN A 27 -10.97 10.12 0.18
N VAL A 28 -10.71 9.19 1.09
CA VAL A 28 -10.89 9.39 2.52
C VAL A 28 -9.71 8.81 3.29
N PHE A 29 -9.11 9.61 4.18
CA PHE A 29 -8.13 9.08 5.11
C PHE A 29 -8.87 8.35 6.22
N THR A 30 -8.86 7.02 6.17
CA THR A 30 -9.68 6.12 7.00
C THR A 30 -9.50 6.43 8.48
N ARG A 31 -8.26 6.69 8.91
CA ARG A 31 -7.91 7.03 10.28
C ARG A 31 -8.60 8.29 10.82
N LEU A 32 -8.98 9.23 9.97
CA LEU A 32 -9.60 10.50 10.37
C LEU A 32 -11.12 10.48 10.25
N PHE A 33 -11.67 9.63 9.38
CA PHE A 33 -13.12 9.57 9.16
C PHE A 33 -13.84 9.06 10.42
N GLY A 34 -14.85 9.79 10.86
CA GLY A 34 -15.61 9.42 12.07
C GLY A 34 -14.92 9.78 13.40
N ASN A 35 -13.63 10.12 13.39
CA ASN A 35 -12.97 10.58 14.60
C ASN A 35 -13.50 11.97 15.02
N THR A 36 -14.24 12.01 16.10
CA THR A 36 -14.80 13.26 16.67
C THR A 36 -13.95 13.87 17.77
N ASN A 37 -12.83 13.24 18.12
CA ASN A 37 -11.90 13.78 19.11
C ASN A 37 -11.13 14.96 18.49
N THR A 38 -11.09 16.08 19.20
CA THR A 38 -10.47 17.33 18.75
C THR A 38 -9.24 17.72 19.58
N THR A 39 -8.74 16.84 20.41
CA THR A 39 -7.61 17.10 21.32
C THR A 39 -6.35 17.47 20.52
N ASN A 40 -6.04 16.74 19.45
CA ASN A 40 -4.89 16.99 18.56
C ASN A 40 -3.57 17.20 19.32
N LYS A 41 -3.35 16.42 20.37
CA LYS A 41 -2.12 16.49 21.17
C LYS A 41 -0.94 16.06 20.29
N PRO A 42 0.10 16.88 20.14
CA PRO A 42 1.34 16.43 19.50
C PRO A 42 1.85 15.15 20.19
N TRP A 43 2.21 14.13 19.39
CA TRP A 43 2.67 12.81 19.88
C TRP A 43 1.66 12.05 20.77
N GLY A 44 0.40 12.48 20.81
CA GLY A 44 -0.64 11.89 21.63
C GLY A 44 -0.97 10.45 21.21
N THR A 45 -1.41 9.65 22.21
CA THR A 45 -1.86 8.27 22.00
C THR A 45 -3.24 8.23 21.31
N ILE A 46 -3.70 7.04 20.95
CA ILE A 46 -5.06 6.84 20.43
C ILE A 46 -6.12 7.27 21.44
N GLU A 47 -5.89 6.99 22.75
CA GLU A 47 -6.81 7.36 23.81
C GLU A 47 -6.93 8.88 23.94
N GLU A 48 -5.85 9.62 23.69
CA GLU A 48 -5.82 11.08 23.76
C GLU A 48 -6.41 11.74 22.50
N ASN A 49 -6.08 11.24 21.32
CA ASN A 49 -6.42 11.88 20.03
C ASN A 49 -7.57 11.21 19.29
N GLY A 50 -7.95 9.99 19.68
CA GLY A 50 -8.91 9.19 18.94
C GLY A 50 -8.36 8.66 17.61
N VAL A 51 -9.14 7.81 16.99
CA VAL A 51 -8.90 7.26 15.65
C VAL A 51 -10.23 6.85 15.02
N GLY A 52 -10.40 7.10 13.72
CA GLY A 52 -11.55 6.61 12.96
C GLY A 52 -11.49 5.09 12.78
N LYS A 53 -12.65 4.47 12.68
CA LYS A 53 -12.82 3.01 12.62
C LYS A 53 -13.51 2.60 11.32
N PHE A 54 -13.31 1.36 10.89
CA PHE A 54 -14.08 0.77 9.78
C PHE A 54 -15.60 0.85 10.02
N ALA A 55 -16.03 0.78 11.27
CA ALA A 55 -17.42 0.87 11.66
C ALA A 55 -18.03 2.28 11.48
N ASP A 56 -17.21 3.35 11.46
CA ASP A 56 -17.67 4.72 11.25
C ASP A 56 -18.24 4.95 9.85
N PHE A 57 -17.82 4.14 8.88
CA PHE A 57 -18.41 4.11 7.55
C PHE A 57 -19.77 3.38 7.56
N SER A 58 -20.72 3.94 8.28
CA SER A 58 -22.08 3.40 8.38
C SER A 58 -22.82 3.47 7.03
N ASP A 59 -23.92 2.71 6.88
CA ASP A 59 -24.77 2.77 5.69
C ASP A 59 -25.23 4.20 5.39
N LYS A 60 -25.54 4.96 6.44
CA LYS A 60 -25.92 6.39 6.29
C LYS A 60 -24.77 7.23 5.74
N ALA A 61 -23.53 7.04 6.23
CA ALA A 61 -22.37 7.77 5.75
C ALA A 61 -22.09 7.43 4.28
N LEU A 62 -22.09 6.15 3.93
CA LEU A 62 -21.85 5.68 2.55
C LEU A 62 -22.95 6.14 1.59
N SER A 63 -24.23 6.15 2.01
CA SER A 63 -25.31 6.73 1.24
C SER A 63 -25.09 8.20 0.94
N LYS A 64 -24.62 8.98 1.93
CA LYS A 64 -24.32 10.41 1.72
C LYS A 64 -23.13 10.63 0.77
N ILE A 65 -22.11 9.79 0.82
CA ILE A 65 -21.02 9.81 -0.16
C ILE A 65 -21.57 9.49 -1.56
N LYS A 66 -22.45 8.49 -1.68
CA LYS A 66 -23.11 8.14 -2.94
C LYS A 66 -23.94 9.28 -3.52
N ASP A 67 -24.69 10.02 -2.67
CA ASP A 67 -25.51 11.16 -3.05
C ASP A 67 -24.68 12.28 -3.74
N LEU A 68 -23.36 12.33 -3.52
CA LEU A 68 -22.44 13.26 -4.20
C LEU A 68 -22.12 12.85 -5.65
N GLY A 69 -22.66 11.72 -6.14
CA GLY A 69 -22.35 11.19 -7.47
C GLY A 69 -21.06 10.36 -7.54
N VAL A 70 -20.52 9.99 -6.39
CA VAL A 70 -19.32 9.15 -6.27
C VAL A 70 -19.60 7.74 -6.78
N THR A 71 -18.60 7.14 -7.42
CA THR A 71 -18.64 5.75 -7.91
C THR A 71 -17.70 4.84 -7.12
N HIS A 72 -16.59 5.40 -6.60
CA HIS A 72 -15.56 4.66 -5.88
C HIS A 72 -15.17 5.42 -4.61
N VAL A 73 -14.94 4.68 -3.52
CA VAL A 73 -14.31 5.20 -2.31
C VAL A 73 -12.87 4.67 -2.25
N TRP A 74 -11.91 5.56 -2.20
CA TRP A 74 -10.52 5.24 -1.95
C TRP A 74 -10.24 5.41 -0.46
N TYR A 75 -10.14 4.28 0.23
CA TYR A 75 -9.80 4.18 1.65
C TYR A 75 -8.29 4.24 1.82
N THR A 76 -7.74 5.42 2.12
CA THR A 76 -6.31 5.62 2.34
C THR A 76 -5.89 5.07 3.70
N GLY A 77 -4.77 4.32 3.72
CA GLY A 77 -4.14 3.84 4.94
C GLY A 77 -4.74 2.55 5.53
N VAL A 78 -5.40 1.74 4.69
CA VAL A 78 -5.96 0.43 5.10
C VAL A 78 -4.90 -0.65 5.29
N PRO A 79 -3.93 -0.88 4.38
CA PRO A 79 -2.89 -1.89 4.59
C PRO A 79 -2.16 -1.68 5.92
N HIS A 80 -1.81 -2.78 6.58
CA HIS A 80 -1.12 -2.72 7.86
C HIS A 80 0.26 -2.07 7.70
N HIS A 81 0.40 -0.87 8.21
CA HIS A 81 1.67 -0.13 8.28
C HIS A 81 2.20 -0.09 9.71
N ALA A 82 3.49 0.21 9.86
CA ALA A 82 4.12 0.31 11.17
C ALA A 82 3.47 1.40 12.04
N VAL A 83 3.10 1.04 13.28
CA VAL A 83 2.43 1.92 14.26
C VAL A 83 2.97 1.68 15.66
N ILE A 84 2.98 2.71 16.51
CA ILE A 84 3.45 2.60 17.89
C ILE A 84 2.28 2.44 18.84
N ASN A 85 1.70 1.24 18.79
CA ASN A 85 0.68 0.77 19.72
C ASN A 85 0.96 -0.70 20.03
N ASP A 86 0.68 -1.13 21.26
CA ASP A 86 0.90 -2.52 21.66
C ASP A 86 -0.28 -3.40 21.22
N TYR A 87 -0.04 -4.20 20.21
CA TYR A 87 -0.95 -5.22 19.72
C TYR A 87 -0.43 -6.65 19.91
N THR A 88 0.57 -6.85 20.79
CA THR A 88 1.17 -8.18 21.04
C THR A 88 0.15 -9.20 21.54
N GLY A 89 -0.87 -8.76 22.29
CA GLY A 89 -2.01 -9.58 22.71
C GLY A 89 -2.86 -10.12 21.55
N TYR A 90 -2.69 -9.58 20.34
CA TYR A 90 -3.37 -9.98 19.10
C TYR A 90 -2.43 -10.65 18.09
N GLY A 91 -1.22 -11.04 18.53
CA GLY A 91 -0.24 -11.69 17.68
C GLY A 91 0.46 -10.74 16.70
N ILE A 92 0.46 -9.43 16.95
CA ILE A 92 1.14 -8.42 16.16
C ILE A 92 2.38 -7.97 16.92
N SER A 93 3.56 -8.05 16.30
CA SER A 93 4.81 -7.58 16.87
C SER A 93 4.83 -6.06 17.05
N ASN A 94 5.47 -5.56 18.10
CA ASN A 94 5.69 -4.14 18.28
C ASN A 94 6.63 -3.59 17.21
N ASP A 95 6.33 -2.36 16.75
CA ASP A 95 7.24 -1.60 15.92
C ASP A 95 8.16 -0.72 16.78
N ASP A 96 9.36 -0.47 16.27
CA ASP A 96 10.39 0.27 16.93
C ASP A 96 10.25 1.77 16.66
N PRO A 97 10.05 2.62 17.69
CA PRO A 97 9.89 4.07 17.51
C PRO A 97 11.11 4.76 16.89
N ASP A 98 12.29 4.16 16.95
CA ASP A 98 13.49 4.70 16.35
C ASP A 98 13.49 4.60 14.82
N VAL A 99 12.59 3.77 14.25
CA VAL A 99 12.37 3.63 12.80
C VAL A 99 10.91 3.80 12.38
N VAL A 100 10.09 4.45 13.21
CA VAL A 100 8.70 4.82 12.88
C VAL A 100 8.47 6.29 13.20
N LYS A 101 8.06 7.08 12.21
CA LYS A 101 7.81 8.52 12.38
C LYS A 101 6.45 8.78 13.01
N GLY A 102 6.42 8.99 14.32
CA GLY A 102 5.21 9.25 15.11
C GLY A 102 4.45 7.98 15.49
N ARG A 103 3.45 8.12 16.40
CA ARG A 103 2.69 6.95 16.91
C ARG A 103 1.81 6.30 15.87
N ALA A 104 1.19 7.11 15.02
CA ALA A 104 0.31 6.64 13.96
C ALA A 104 1.07 6.02 12.78
N GLY A 105 2.38 6.19 12.71
CA GLY A 105 3.19 5.77 11.58
C GLY A 105 2.85 6.48 10.28
N SER A 106 3.42 5.99 9.20
CA SER A 106 3.08 6.42 7.83
C SER A 106 2.21 5.36 7.16
N PRO A 107 1.06 5.70 6.58
CA PRO A 107 0.23 4.76 5.83
C PRO A 107 0.97 4.15 4.63
N TYR A 108 2.10 4.73 4.24
CA TYR A 108 2.95 4.27 3.15
C TYR A 108 4.14 3.41 3.61
N ALA A 109 4.39 3.28 4.93
CA ALA A 109 5.37 2.34 5.49
C ALA A 109 4.67 0.99 5.81
N VAL A 110 4.27 0.26 4.77
CA VAL A 110 3.50 -0.98 4.91
C VAL A 110 4.34 -2.06 5.57
N LYS A 111 3.85 -2.62 6.67
CA LYS A 111 4.48 -3.69 7.46
C LYS A 111 4.02 -5.09 7.04
N ASP A 112 2.74 -5.22 6.65
CA ASP A 112 2.16 -6.49 6.23
C ASP A 112 1.11 -6.24 5.14
N TYR A 113 1.38 -6.71 3.92
CA TYR A 113 0.48 -6.53 2.78
C TYR A 113 -0.75 -7.45 2.79
N TYR A 114 -0.75 -8.48 3.60
CA TYR A 114 -1.89 -9.41 3.71
C TYR A 114 -2.79 -9.10 4.91
N ASN A 115 -2.61 -7.92 5.51
CA ASN A 115 -3.27 -7.49 6.72
C ASN A 115 -3.76 -6.04 6.62
N VAL A 116 -4.60 -5.64 7.57
CA VAL A 116 -5.07 -4.26 7.70
C VAL A 116 -4.61 -3.65 9.00
N ASN A 117 -4.50 -2.33 9.02
CA ASN A 117 -4.07 -1.57 10.19
C ASN A 117 -5.00 -1.83 11.38
N PRO A 118 -4.48 -2.40 12.50
CA PRO A 118 -5.27 -2.73 13.67
C PRO A 118 -5.90 -1.52 14.36
N ASP A 119 -5.33 -0.32 14.21
CA ASP A 119 -5.91 0.92 14.73
C ASP A 119 -7.32 1.18 14.18
N LEU A 120 -7.62 0.71 12.96
CA LEU A 120 -8.87 0.97 12.25
C LEU A 120 -10.00 0.01 12.63
N ALA A 121 -9.69 -1.08 13.32
CA ALA A 121 -10.69 -2.02 13.79
C ALA A 121 -11.22 -1.63 15.18
N THR A 122 -12.47 -1.93 15.44
CA THR A 122 -13.07 -1.82 16.79
C THR A 122 -12.51 -2.92 17.67
N ASP A 123 -12.38 -4.13 17.13
CA ASP A 123 -11.70 -5.28 17.74
C ASP A 123 -10.50 -5.67 16.88
N PRO A 124 -9.26 -5.40 17.31
CA PRO A 124 -8.06 -5.72 16.55
C PRO A 124 -7.92 -7.20 16.17
N SER A 125 -8.54 -8.12 16.95
CA SER A 125 -8.54 -9.55 16.63
C SER A 125 -9.39 -9.87 15.39
N LYS A 126 -10.36 -9.01 15.06
CA LYS A 126 -11.31 -9.14 13.94
C LYS A 126 -11.05 -8.15 12.80
N ARG A 127 -9.91 -7.51 12.78
CA ARG A 127 -9.59 -6.42 11.84
C ARG A 127 -9.84 -6.74 10.37
N LEU A 128 -9.49 -7.96 9.93
CA LEU A 128 -9.76 -8.41 8.55
C LEU A 128 -11.26 -8.63 8.31
N GLU A 129 -11.97 -9.17 9.28
CA GLU A 129 -13.43 -9.37 9.20
C GLU A 129 -14.16 -8.03 9.14
N GLU A 130 -13.79 -7.07 10.01
CA GLU A 130 -14.37 -5.72 10.03
C GLU A 130 -14.10 -4.98 8.71
N PHE A 131 -12.91 -5.15 8.11
CA PHE A 131 -12.64 -4.58 6.79
C PHE A 131 -13.47 -5.25 5.70
N LYS A 132 -13.63 -6.57 5.73
CA LYS A 132 -14.52 -7.29 4.80
C LYS A 132 -15.97 -6.83 4.91
N GLU A 133 -16.46 -6.57 6.11
CA GLU A 133 -17.78 -5.98 6.35
C GLU A 133 -17.87 -4.55 5.78
N LEU A 134 -16.81 -3.72 5.90
CA LEU A 134 -16.78 -2.41 5.28
C LEU A 134 -16.87 -2.51 3.74
N ILE A 135 -16.13 -3.42 3.12
CA ILE A 135 -16.25 -3.69 1.67
C ILE A 135 -17.70 -4.01 1.31
N GLN A 136 -18.32 -4.92 2.04
CA GLN A 136 -19.70 -5.32 1.78
C GLN A 136 -20.69 -4.15 1.95
N ARG A 137 -20.55 -3.32 3.00
CA ARG A 137 -21.38 -2.11 3.19
C ARG A 137 -21.18 -1.12 2.05
N THR A 138 -19.95 -0.93 1.58
CA THR A 138 -19.63 -0.07 0.46
C THR A 138 -20.30 -0.55 -0.83
N HIS A 139 -20.24 -1.86 -1.12
CA HIS A 139 -20.92 -2.46 -2.25
C HIS A 139 -22.44 -2.35 -2.16
N ASN A 140 -23.03 -2.56 -0.97
CA ASN A 140 -24.47 -2.42 -0.74
C ASN A 140 -24.94 -0.98 -0.99
N ALA A 141 -24.08 0.03 -0.77
CA ALA A 141 -24.36 1.42 -1.12
C ALA A 141 -24.20 1.71 -2.64
N GLY A 142 -23.84 0.72 -3.46
CA GLY A 142 -23.59 0.87 -4.89
C GLY A 142 -22.28 1.63 -5.20
N LEU A 143 -21.29 1.55 -4.31
CA LEU A 143 -19.96 2.12 -4.43
C LEU A 143 -18.93 0.99 -4.61
N LYS A 144 -17.79 1.30 -5.19
CA LYS A 144 -16.64 0.42 -5.31
C LYS A 144 -15.54 0.81 -4.34
N VAL A 145 -14.68 -0.14 -4.01
CA VAL A 145 -13.59 0.00 -3.04
C VAL A 145 -12.24 0.10 -3.73
N ILE A 146 -11.45 1.11 -3.38
CA ILE A 146 -10.05 1.26 -3.77
C ILE A 146 -9.21 1.33 -2.49
N ILE A 147 -8.07 0.64 -2.47
CA ILE A 147 -7.03 0.76 -1.44
C ILE A 147 -5.68 1.14 -2.04
N ASP A 148 -4.74 1.58 -1.19
CA ASP A 148 -3.38 1.88 -1.62
C ASP A 148 -2.53 0.61 -1.77
N ILE A 149 -1.67 0.60 -2.77
CA ILE A 149 -0.51 -0.28 -2.90
C ILE A 149 0.73 0.62 -3.06
N VAL A 150 1.77 0.36 -2.28
CA VAL A 150 3.02 1.14 -2.24
C VAL A 150 4.17 0.29 -2.78
N PRO A 151 4.37 0.22 -4.11
CA PRO A 151 5.34 -0.73 -4.66
C PRO A 151 6.79 -0.29 -4.48
N ASN A 152 7.06 1.00 -4.24
CA ASN A 152 8.43 1.51 -4.16
C ASN A 152 9.20 1.02 -2.93
N HIS A 153 8.52 0.81 -1.79
CA HIS A 153 9.14 0.47 -0.51
C HIS A 153 8.16 -0.20 0.44
N VAL A 154 8.69 -0.77 1.51
CA VAL A 154 7.92 -1.30 2.66
C VAL A 154 8.51 -0.75 3.95
N ALA A 155 7.84 -0.96 5.09
CA ALA A 155 8.40 -0.64 6.40
C ALA A 155 9.74 -1.37 6.59
N ARG A 156 10.67 -0.76 7.33
CA ARG A 156 11.97 -1.38 7.62
C ARG A 156 11.81 -2.70 8.36
N ASN A 157 10.85 -2.77 9.28
CA ASN A 157 10.44 -4.01 9.94
C ASN A 157 9.25 -4.67 9.21
N TYR A 158 9.41 -5.04 7.92
CA TYR A 158 8.37 -5.78 7.20
C TYR A 158 8.23 -7.19 7.80
N GLU A 159 7.01 -7.55 8.17
CA GLU A 159 6.69 -8.85 8.78
C GLU A 159 5.26 -9.25 8.43
N GLY A 160 5.10 -10.31 7.64
CA GLY A 160 3.80 -10.87 7.29
C GLY A 160 3.26 -11.78 8.38
N MET A 161 2.27 -11.31 9.10
CA MET A 161 1.62 -12.06 10.18
C MET A 161 0.41 -12.87 9.72
N THR A 162 -0.11 -12.54 8.56
CA THR A 162 -1.34 -13.16 8.01
C THR A 162 -1.14 -13.67 6.58
N ASN A 163 0.08 -13.97 6.21
CA ASN A 163 0.41 -14.48 4.88
C ASN A 163 -0.42 -15.73 4.51
N PRO A 164 -0.94 -15.81 3.29
CA PRO A 164 -1.49 -17.04 2.76
C PRO A 164 -0.48 -18.19 2.85
N LYS A 165 -0.98 -19.43 2.97
CA LYS A 165 -0.11 -20.60 3.07
C LYS A 165 0.88 -20.69 1.90
N GLY A 166 2.17 -20.74 2.22
CA GLY A 166 3.26 -20.88 1.24
C GLY A 166 3.74 -19.53 0.67
N VAL A 167 3.22 -18.40 1.15
CA VAL A 167 3.72 -17.08 0.81
C VAL A 167 4.81 -16.69 1.80
N GLU A 168 5.99 -16.35 1.27
CA GLU A 168 7.13 -15.87 2.03
C GLU A 168 7.15 -14.33 2.06
N ASP A 169 7.65 -13.77 3.15
CA ASP A 169 7.87 -12.34 3.29
C ASP A 169 8.85 -11.77 2.26
N PHE A 170 8.77 -10.47 2.03
CA PHE A 170 9.84 -9.77 1.32
C PHE A 170 11.16 -9.95 2.07
N GLY A 171 12.19 -10.34 1.32
CA GLY A 171 13.54 -10.55 1.84
C GLY A 171 13.81 -11.90 2.50
N ALA A 172 12.81 -12.78 2.68
CA ALA A 172 12.97 -14.05 3.36
C ALA A 172 13.99 -15.00 2.67
N SER A 173 14.08 -14.92 1.34
CA SER A 173 14.99 -15.75 0.52
C SER A 173 16.12 -14.94 -0.11
N ASP A 174 16.36 -13.70 0.34
CA ASP A 174 17.39 -12.81 -0.23
C ASP A 174 18.82 -13.30 0.09
N ASP A 175 19.73 -13.20 -0.87
CA ASP A 175 21.16 -13.32 -0.65
C ASP A 175 21.73 -11.99 -0.13
N THR A 176 21.79 -11.87 1.19
CA THR A 176 22.21 -10.64 1.89
C THR A 176 23.72 -10.39 1.81
N SER A 177 24.52 -11.32 1.27
CA SER A 177 25.96 -11.14 1.06
C SER A 177 26.29 -10.22 -0.12
N LYS A 178 25.28 -9.86 -0.92
CA LYS A 178 25.41 -9.03 -2.13
C LYS A 178 24.63 -7.74 -1.99
N GLU A 179 25.15 -6.66 -2.55
CA GLU A 179 24.40 -5.41 -2.68
C GLU A 179 23.14 -5.59 -3.51
N TYR A 180 23.22 -6.43 -4.55
CA TYR A 180 22.15 -6.69 -5.49
C TYR A 180 22.17 -8.14 -5.98
N ASP A 181 21.00 -8.73 -6.08
CA ASP A 181 20.72 -9.92 -6.90
C ASP A 181 19.36 -9.74 -7.57
N VAL A 182 19.16 -10.25 -8.78
CA VAL A 182 17.92 -10.07 -9.55
C VAL A 182 16.67 -10.58 -8.82
N ASN A 183 16.83 -11.60 -7.97
CA ASN A 183 15.74 -12.20 -7.21
C ASN A 183 15.67 -11.71 -5.76
N ASN A 184 16.64 -10.91 -5.29
CA ASN A 184 16.51 -10.26 -4.00
C ASN A 184 15.35 -9.27 -4.02
N ASN A 185 14.58 -9.20 -2.94
CA ASN A 185 13.52 -8.21 -2.79
C ASN A 185 14.05 -6.85 -2.37
N PHE A 186 15.23 -6.79 -1.77
CA PHE A 186 15.86 -5.57 -1.29
C PHE A 186 17.27 -5.39 -1.86
N TYR A 187 17.78 -4.16 -1.71
CA TYR A 187 19.19 -3.84 -1.88
C TYR A 187 19.86 -3.79 -0.51
N TYR A 188 21.06 -4.31 -0.41
CA TYR A 188 21.81 -4.41 0.84
C TYR A 188 23.08 -3.56 0.82
N ILE A 189 23.62 -3.31 2.00
CA ILE A 189 24.96 -2.73 2.22
C ILE A 189 25.74 -3.84 2.93
N PRO A 190 26.45 -4.73 2.18
CA PRO A 190 27.08 -5.90 2.74
C PRO A 190 28.04 -5.53 3.88
N ASP A 191 28.08 -6.38 4.91
CA ASP A 191 28.97 -6.28 6.07
C ASP A 191 28.77 -5.05 6.97
N GLU A 192 27.78 -4.19 6.69
CA GLU A 192 27.48 -3.02 7.51
C GLU A 192 26.14 -3.17 8.24
N PRO A 193 26.08 -3.01 9.59
CA PRO A 193 24.83 -2.94 10.32
C PRO A 193 24.14 -1.59 10.11
N PHE A 194 22.81 -1.60 10.08
CA PHE A 194 22.04 -0.35 10.09
C PHE A 194 22.29 0.42 11.37
N LYS A 195 22.33 1.74 11.26
CA LYS A 195 22.39 2.68 12.38
C LYS A 195 21.26 3.70 12.22
N VAL A 196 20.56 3.93 13.32
CA VAL A 196 19.54 4.99 13.39
C VAL A 196 20.18 6.34 13.00
N PRO A 197 19.51 7.20 12.22
CA PRO A 197 20.05 8.50 11.86
C PRO A 197 20.26 9.38 13.11
N GLU A 198 21.19 10.31 13.02
CA GLU A 198 21.33 11.35 14.04
C GLU A 198 20.10 12.26 14.03
N TRP A 199 19.46 12.40 15.17
CA TRP A 199 18.29 13.27 15.33
C TRP A 199 18.67 14.74 15.15
N LYS A 200 17.83 15.51 14.48
CA LYS A 200 18.07 16.94 14.20
C LYS A 200 16.92 17.80 14.69
N ASP A 201 17.18 19.09 14.83
CA ASP A 201 16.17 20.10 15.12
C ASP A 201 15.35 19.84 16.40
N GLY A 202 15.93 19.13 17.36
CA GLY A 202 15.25 18.78 18.60
C GLY A 202 14.23 17.65 18.48
N TYR A 203 14.19 16.95 17.34
CA TYR A 203 13.37 15.76 17.21
C TYR A 203 13.80 14.69 18.20
N LEU A 204 12.82 14.09 18.84
CA LEU A 204 12.96 12.89 19.65
C LEU A 204 11.86 11.91 19.26
N PRO A 205 12.15 10.61 19.16
CA PRO A 205 11.11 9.60 18.96
C PRO A 205 10.00 9.79 20.00
N LEU A 206 8.75 9.69 19.55
CA LEU A 206 7.54 9.89 20.37
C LEU A 206 7.46 11.24 21.12
N GLY A 207 8.19 12.27 20.66
CA GLY A 207 8.26 13.57 21.33
C GLY A 207 9.02 13.54 22.65
N GLY A 208 9.79 12.48 22.91
CA GLY A 208 10.53 12.27 24.14
C GLY A 208 9.76 11.52 25.23
N ASP A 209 8.58 10.98 24.93
CA ASP A 209 7.85 10.10 25.85
C ASP A 209 8.63 8.79 26.09
N GLU A 210 8.62 8.32 27.32
CA GLU A 210 9.29 7.07 27.69
C GLU A 210 8.71 5.86 26.93
N ASN A 211 9.58 5.12 26.27
CA ASN A 211 9.27 3.84 25.66
C ASN A 211 10.51 2.95 25.68
N ARG A 212 10.34 1.69 26.08
CA ARG A 212 11.46 0.72 26.24
C ARG A 212 12.22 0.43 24.93
N LEU A 213 11.62 0.72 23.78
CA LEU A 213 12.22 0.51 22.47
C LEU A 213 12.89 1.78 21.91
N VAL A 214 12.80 2.92 22.62
CA VAL A 214 13.55 4.14 22.26
C VAL A 214 14.94 4.03 22.90
N ASP A 215 15.88 3.47 22.16
CA ASP A 215 17.27 3.26 22.65
C ASP A 215 18.32 3.65 21.60
N ALA A 216 17.90 4.32 20.51
CA ALA A 216 18.70 4.71 19.36
C ALA A 216 19.36 3.52 18.65
N LYS A 217 18.72 2.35 18.66
CA LYS A 217 19.16 1.14 17.99
C LYS A 217 18.04 0.52 17.18
N PHE A 218 18.40 -0.19 16.14
CA PHE A 218 17.53 -1.07 15.39
C PHE A 218 18.37 -2.20 14.79
N GLU A 219 18.01 -3.44 15.10
CA GLU A 219 18.79 -4.60 14.66
C GLU A 219 18.47 -4.95 13.19
N GLU A 220 19.35 -4.55 12.28
CA GLU A 220 19.32 -4.94 10.88
C GLU A 220 20.75 -5.12 10.36
N VAL A 221 21.11 -6.36 10.02
CA VAL A 221 22.45 -6.73 9.52
C VAL A 221 22.28 -7.72 8.36
N PRO A 222 22.78 -7.37 7.17
CA PRO A 222 23.30 -6.08 6.76
C PRO A 222 22.19 -5.03 6.63
N ALA A 223 22.58 -3.76 6.64
CA ALA A 223 21.66 -2.66 6.38
C ALA A 223 21.06 -2.73 4.98
N LYS A 224 19.80 -2.28 4.84
CA LYS A 224 19.13 -2.15 3.54
C LYS A 224 19.11 -0.71 3.07
N TRP A 225 19.04 -0.47 1.78
CA TRP A 225 18.81 0.87 1.24
C TRP A 225 17.48 1.43 1.75
N THR A 226 17.43 2.72 2.03
CA THR A 226 16.18 3.38 2.43
C THR A 226 15.18 3.48 1.28
N GLY A 227 13.91 3.70 1.59
CA GLY A 227 12.85 3.79 0.58
C GLY A 227 13.07 4.84 -0.51
N ASN A 228 13.77 5.95 -0.20
CA ASN A 228 14.19 6.95 -1.18
C ASN A 228 15.50 6.61 -1.90
N GLY A 229 16.10 5.44 -1.64
CA GLY A 229 17.29 4.94 -2.31
C GLY A 229 18.63 5.42 -1.73
N SER A 230 18.66 5.92 -0.50
CA SER A 230 19.93 6.18 0.21
C SER A 230 20.67 4.87 0.45
N ARG A 231 21.98 4.85 0.16
CA ARG A 231 22.88 3.70 0.27
C ARG A 231 23.79 3.80 1.49
N LEU A 232 23.35 4.50 2.52
CA LEU A 232 24.13 4.70 3.74
C LEU A 232 23.60 3.77 4.83
N ALA A 233 24.48 3.01 5.50
CA ALA A 233 24.12 2.21 6.66
C ALA A 233 23.62 3.08 7.83
N GLN A 234 24.08 4.33 7.91
CA GLN A 234 23.48 5.37 8.73
C GLN A 234 22.90 6.46 7.79
N PRO A 235 21.62 6.39 7.43
CA PRO A 235 20.99 7.37 6.56
C PRO A 235 20.91 8.75 7.22
N HIS A 236 20.69 9.78 6.44
CA HIS A 236 20.40 11.11 6.98
C HIS A 236 18.98 11.17 7.56
N PHE A 237 18.75 12.06 8.52
CA PHE A 237 17.44 12.25 9.16
C PHE A 237 16.30 12.54 8.15
N ASN A 238 16.60 13.17 7.03
CA ASN A 238 15.63 13.46 5.98
C ASN A 238 15.45 12.33 4.95
N ASP A 239 16.24 11.27 5.05
CA ASP A 239 15.99 10.05 4.27
C ASP A 239 14.75 9.33 4.80
N TRP A 240 14.17 8.45 3.98
CA TRP A 240 13.03 7.65 4.41
C TRP A 240 13.51 6.42 5.18
N TYR A 241 14.21 6.66 6.30
CA TYR A 241 14.87 5.63 7.10
C TYR A 241 13.90 4.63 7.75
N GLU A 242 12.61 4.98 7.86
CA GLU A 242 11.54 4.09 8.33
C GLU A 242 11.14 3.05 7.27
N THR A 243 11.64 3.17 6.04
CA THR A 243 11.30 2.29 4.93
C THR A 243 12.54 1.74 4.23
N VAL A 244 12.35 0.63 3.52
CA VAL A 244 13.39 -0.03 2.72
C VAL A 244 12.97 -0.14 1.27
N LYS A 245 13.91 0.12 0.35
CA LYS A 245 13.70 0.12 -1.11
C LYS A 245 13.46 -1.29 -1.62
N ILE A 246 12.41 -1.49 -2.40
CA ILE A 246 12.16 -2.75 -3.10
C ILE A 246 12.96 -2.81 -4.40
N ASN A 247 13.54 -3.97 -4.66
CA ASN A 247 14.28 -4.29 -5.86
C ASN A 247 13.37 -4.98 -6.89
N TYR A 248 13.30 -4.41 -8.08
CA TYR A 248 12.56 -4.93 -9.22
C TYR A 248 13.48 -5.43 -10.35
N GLY A 249 14.68 -5.89 -10.02
CA GLY A 249 15.67 -6.31 -11.02
C GLY A 249 16.38 -5.15 -11.71
N VAL A 250 16.46 -4.00 -11.04
CA VAL A 250 17.23 -2.84 -11.51
C VAL A 250 18.54 -2.78 -10.72
N ARG A 251 19.68 -2.88 -11.41
CA ARG A 251 21.01 -2.84 -10.80
C ARG A 251 21.30 -1.46 -10.19
N PRO A 252 22.26 -1.36 -9.26
CA PRO A 252 22.70 -0.07 -8.69
C PRO A 252 23.16 0.97 -9.71
N ASP A 253 23.60 0.54 -10.89
CA ASP A 253 24.01 1.40 -12.01
C ASP A 253 22.83 1.79 -12.94
N GLY A 254 21.62 1.32 -12.65
CA GLY A 254 20.40 1.59 -13.42
C GLY A 254 20.13 0.62 -14.56
N THR A 255 21.01 -0.35 -14.83
CA THR A 255 20.75 -1.39 -15.84
C THR A 255 19.70 -2.38 -15.32
N LYS A 256 18.97 -3.03 -16.24
CA LYS A 256 17.84 -3.90 -15.91
C LYS A 256 18.15 -5.36 -16.23
N ASP A 257 17.83 -6.24 -15.30
CA ASP A 257 17.96 -7.70 -15.46
C ASP A 257 16.63 -8.38 -15.84
N PHE A 258 15.78 -7.65 -16.54
CA PHE A 258 14.55 -8.15 -17.14
C PHE A 258 14.38 -7.58 -18.54
N GLU A 259 13.62 -8.28 -19.40
CA GLU A 259 13.30 -7.83 -20.74
C GLU A 259 12.29 -6.66 -20.64
N GLU A 260 12.58 -5.53 -21.30
CA GLU A 260 11.65 -4.41 -21.33
C GLU A 260 10.52 -4.65 -22.33
N LEU A 261 9.36 -4.06 -22.06
CA LEU A 261 8.23 -4.10 -22.99
C LEU A 261 8.62 -3.39 -24.30
N PRO A 262 8.58 -4.07 -25.47
CA PRO A 262 8.92 -3.47 -26.75
C PRO A 262 8.04 -2.26 -27.08
N GLU A 263 8.59 -1.30 -27.85
CA GLU A 263 7.89 -0.06 -28.19
C GLU A 263 6.53 -0.30 -28.90
N GLU A 264 6.43 -1.34 -29.71
CA GLU A 264 5.18 -1.72 -30.38
C GLU A 264 4.07 -2.20 -29.44
N TYR A 265 4.42 -2.52 -28.17
CA TYR A 265 3.45 -2.88 -27.15
C TYR A 265 2.94 -1.68 -26.35
N ARG A 266 3.61 -0.51 -26.41
CA ARG A 266 3.31 0.66 -25.59
C ARG A 266 1.82 1.07 -25.62
N ASN A 267 1.16 0.96 -26.76
CA ASN A 267 -0.22 1.35 -26.95
C ASN A 267 -1.19 0.17 -27.04
N LYS A 268 -0.73 -1.06 -26.80
CA LYS A 268 -1.59 -2.23 -26.72
C LYS A 268 -2.34 -2.27 -25.39
N ASP A 269 -3.38 -3.08 -25.33
CA ASP A 269 -4.16 -3.30 -24.12
C ASP A 269 -3.40 -4.16 -23.08
N TYR A 270 -3.99 -4.28 -21.90
CA TYR A 270 -3.38 -5.01 -20.78
C TYR A 270 -3.30 -6.52 -21.07
N GLU A 271 -4.21 -7.09 -21.87
CA GLU A 271 -4.16 -8.48 -22.28
C GLU A 271 -2.89 -8.77 -23.11
N ALA A 272 -2.56 -7.89 -24.06
CA ALA A 272 -1.35 -8.03 -24.85
C ALA A 272 -0.08 -7.86 -23.99
N HIS A 273 -0.09 -6.95 -23.00
CA HIS A 273 1.02 -6.82 -22.05
C HIS A 273 1.16 -8.07 -21.19
N PHE A 274 0.06 -8.62 -20.68
CA PHE A 274 0.07 -9.86 -19.90
C PHE A 274 0.62 -11.03 -20.73
N GLU A 275 0.18 -11.20 -21.98
CA GLU A 275 0.67 -12.23 -22.89
C GLU A 275 2.18 -12.11 -23.15
N PHE A 276 2.70 -10.88 -23.22
CA PHE A 276 4.15 -10.66 -23.34
C PHE A 276 4.92 -11.13 -22.11
N TRP A 277 4.39 -10.81 -20.90
CA TRP A 277 5.11 -11.08 -19.64
C TRP A 277 4.94 -12.47 -19.09
N LYS A 278 3.85 -13.18 -19.39
CA LYS A 278 3.45 -14.44 -18.72
C LYS A 278 4.50 -15.54 -18.75
N ASP A 279 5.28 -15.63 -19.84
CA ASP A 279 6.31 -16.64 -20.05
C ASP A 279 7.74 -16.11 -19.81
N LYS A 280 7.88 -14.88 -19.32
CA LYS A 280 9.19 -14.29 -19.03
C LYS A 280 9.64 -14.61 -17.61
N THR A 281 10.98 -14.71 -17.45
CA THR A 281 11.56 -14.73 -16.10
C THR A 281 11.51 -13.32 -15.53
N LEU A 282 10.73 -13.16 -14.47
CA LEU A 282 10.56 -11.86 -13.80
C LEU A 282 11.19 -11.92 -12.41
N PRO A 283 11.75 -10.79 -11.93
CA PRO A 283 12.21 -10.66 -10.55
C PRO A 283 11.14 -11.05 -9.53
N ASP A 284 11.56 -11.56 -8.38
CA ASP A 284 10.63 -12.08 -7.38
C ASP A 284 9.63 -11.03 -6.88
N SER A 285 10.05 -9.78 -6.70
CA SER A 285 9.18 -8.68 -6.26
C SER A 285 8.00 -8.43 -7.19
N TRP A 286 8.15 -8.67 -8.50
CA TRP A 286 7.04 -8.55 -9.45
C TRP A 286 5.95 -9.58 -9.15
N ARG A 287 6.37 -10.83 -8.88
CA ARG A 287 5.44 -11.93 -8.56
C ARG A 287 4.73 -11.67 -7.23
N LYS A 288 5.48 -11.22 -6.21
CA LYS A 288 4.91 -10.90 -4.89
C LYS A 288 3.83 -9.81 -5.00
N PHE A 289 4.07 -8.72 -5.73
CA PHE A 289 3.05 -7.66 -5.89
C PHE A 289 1.85 -8.11 -6.72
N ARG A 290 2.05 -8.94 -7.75
CA ARG A 290 0.93 -9.57 -8.46
C ARG A 290 0.06 -10.39 -7.50
N ASP A 291 0.67 -11.20 -6.66
CA ASP A 291 -0.03 -12.09 -5.74
C ASP A 291 -0.72 -11.29 -4.61
N ILE A 292 -0.11 -10.19 -4.13
CA ILE A 292 -0.73 -9.24 -3.20
C ILE A 292 -1.99 -8.61 -3.82
N THR A 293 -1.89 -8.12 -5.06
CA THR A 293 -3.05 -7.51 -5.72
C THR A 293 -4.15 -8.54 -5.97
N GLN A 294 -3.80 -9.76 -6.37
CA GLN A 294 -4.77 -10.84 -6.53
C GLN A 294 -5.47 -11.19 -5.21
N TYR A 295 -4.72 -11.28 -4.12
CA TYR A 295 -5.29 -11.53 -2.79
C TYR A 295 -6.37 -10.51 -2.42
N TRP A 296 -6.10 -9.21 -2.63
CA TRP A 296 -7.07 -8.17 -2.30
C TRP A 296 -8.27 -8.12 -3.25
N LEU A 297 -8.08 -8.47 -4.55
CA LEU A 297 -9.20 -8.65 -5.48
C LEU A 297 -10.11 -9.80 -5.02
N ASP A 298 -9.52 -10.93 -4.64
CA ASP A 298 -10.25 -12.10 -4.11
C ASP A 298 -10.92 -11.79 -2.76
N PHE A 299 -10.33 -10.87 -1.98
CA PHE A 299 -10.89 -10.40 -0.72
C PHE A 299 -12.12 -9.50 -0.94
N GLY A 300 -12.26 -8.88 -2.12
CA GLY A 300 -13.40 -8.07 -2.53
C GLY A 300 -13.11 -6.60 -2.84
N VAL A 301 -11.84 -6.20 -2.86
CA VAL A 301 -11.43 -4.85 -3.31
C VAL A 301 -11.62 -4.74 -4.82
N ASP A 302 -12.11 -3.61 -5.33
CA ASP A 302 -12.41 -3.41 -6.76
C ASP A 302 -11.24 -2.78 -7.54
N GLY A 303 -10.27 -2.20 -6.86
CA GLY A 303 -9.15 -1.53 -7.51
C GLY A 303 -8.11 -0.98 -6.55
N PHE A 304 -7.04 -0.46 -7.11
CA PHE A 304 -5.88 0.00 -6.35
C PHE A 304 -5.45 1.39 -6.79
N ARG A 305 -4.96 2.16 -5.84
CA ARG A 305 -4.13 3.32 -6.09
C ARG A 305 -2.68 2.94 -5.84
N PHE A 306 -1.87 2.93 -6.88
CA PHE A 306 -0.44 2.72 -6.76
C PHE A 306 0.25 4.03 -6.39
N ASP A 307 1.00 4.00 -5.29
CA ASP A 307 1.90 5.09 -4.89
C ASP A 307 3.26 4.88 -5.57
N MET A 308 3.71 5.88 -6.37
CA MET A 308 4.92 5.76 -7.20
C MET A 308 5.86 6.96 -6.98
#